data_703f4f23f08f3bb4580b85ee70bf0125
#
_entry.id   703f4f23f08f3bb4580b85ee70bf0125
#
_cell.length_a   1.000
_cell.length_b   1.000
_cell.length_c   1.000
_cell.angle_alpha   90.00
_cell.angle_beta   90.00
_cell.angle_gamma   90.00
#
_symmetry.space_group_name_H-M   'P 1'
#
loop_
_entity.id
_entity.type
_entity.pdbx_description
1 polymer ?
#
loop_
_entity_poly.entity_id
_entity_poly.type
_entity_poly.pdbx_seq_one_letter_code
_entity_poly.pdbx_strand_id
1 'polypeptide(L)'
;STVFASGSNKNGMNPNTWTTPVSQGIPDKNDILDMFMHVRREGTTTADSLWLFGGVSIDNTTGNRYFDFEMYQTDIYYDKPSLKFYGYGPDDGHTSWQFDASGNILRAGDIILTAEYGSSNLSFIEARIWVHKNALLSTPTAFNWSGSFDGASASANYGYAGIVPKTAGNFYSGLQSSNGTWAGPFSLVLQNNALATTY
;
A
#
# COMPACT_ATOMS: atom_id res chain seq x y z
N SER A 1 -21.51 -9.97 -6.08
CA SER A 1 -20.84 -10.90 -5.16
C SER A 1 -19.48 -10.36 -4.79
N THR A 2 -19.17 -10.44 -3.55
CA THR A 2 -17.94 -9.95 -2.94
C THR A 2 -16.75 -10.79 -3.40
N VAL A 3 -15.63 -10.15 -3.69
CA VAL A 3 -14.33 -10.78 -3.90
C VAL A 3 -13.52 -10.56 -2.63
N PHE A 4 -13.06 -11.64 -2.04
CA PHE A 4 -12.25 -11.58 -0.84
C PHE A 4 -11.04 -12.51 -1.01
N ALA A 5 -9.86 -11.94 -1.05
CA ALA A 5 -8.63 -12.71 -1.04
C ALA A 5 -8.28 -13.08 0.40
N SER A 6 -8.19 -14.38 0.69
CA SER A 6 -7.86 -14.86 2.02
C SER A 6 -6.37 -14.76 2.31
N GLY A 7 -6.06 -14.63 3.60
CA GLY A 7 -4.71 -14.64 4.11
C GLY A 7 -4.20 -13.26 4.51
N SER A 8 -3.47 -13.22 5.61
CA SER A 8 -2.85 -12.01 6.15
C SER A 8 -1.59 -11.58 5.41
N ASN A 9 -0.98 -12.48 4.64
CA ASN A 9 0.32 -12.26 4.00
C ASN A 9 0.25 -12.04 2.49
N LYS A 10 -0.93 -11.79 1.94
CA LYS A 10 -1.09 -11.62 0.49
C LYS A 10 -0.25 -10.49 -0.09
N ASN A 11 0.06 -9.45 0.69
CA ASN A 11 0.85 -8.31 0.22
C ASN A 11 2.27 -8.72 -0.20
N GLY A 12 2.90 -9.66 0.52
CA GLY A 12 4.21 -10.21 0.18
C GLY A 12 4.17 -11.37 -0.80
N MET A 13 3.00 -11.72 -1.33
CA MET A 13 2.80 -12.90 -2.17
C MET A 13 2.59 -12.54 -3.63
N ASN A 14 3.00 -13.46 -4.51
CA ASN A 14 2.64 -13.39 -5.92
C ASN A 14 1.11 -13.37 -6.09
N PRO A 15 0.51 -12.38 -6.77
CA PRO A 15 -0.93 -12.30 -6.99
C PRO A 15 -1.53 -13.56 -7.64
N ASN A 16 -0.76 -14.30 -8.44
CA ASN A 16 -1.20 -15.56 -9.02
C ASN A 16 -1.46 -16.67 -7.99
N THR A 17 -1.01 -16.47 -6.75
CA THR A 17 -1.26 -17.40 -5.63
C THR A 17 -2.37 -16.96 -4.70
N TRP A 18 -2.95 -15.77 -4.92
CA TRP A 18 -4.06 -15.29 -4.10
C TRP A 18 -5.31 -16.14 -4.33
N THR A 19 -6.05 -16.36 -3.25
CA THR A 19 -7.27 -17.18 -3.27
C THR A 19 -8.47 -16.37 -2.78
N THR A 20 -9.66 -16.78 -3.21
CA THR A 20 -10.92 -16.24 -2.70
C THR A 20 -11.62 -17.31 -1.87
N PRO A 21 -11.91 -17.07 -0.58
CA PRO A 21 -12.72 -18.00 0.21
C PRO A 21 -14.16 -18.02 -0.33
N VAL A 22 -14.71 -19.23 -0.51
CA VAL A 22 -16.08 -19.42 -1.02
C VAL A 22 -17.13 -19.61 0.09
N SER A 23 -16.67 -19.82 1.32
CA SER A 23 -17.55 -20.17 2.44
C SER A 23 -17.31 -19.36 3.72
N GLN A 24 -16.37 -18.44 3.71
CA GLN A 24 -16.02 -17.63 4.88
C GLN A 24 -16.70 -16.26 4.79
N GLY A 25 -17.36 -15.84 5.85
CA GLY A 25 -17.89 -14.47 5.96
C GLY A 25 -16.77 -13.44 6.03
N ILE A 26 -17.01 -12.28 5.46
CA ILE A 26 -16.12 -11.12 5.61
C ILE A 26 -16.50 -10.45 6.93
N PRO A 27 -15.54 -10.19 7.84
CA PRO A 27 -15.83 -9.37 9.02
C PRO A 27 -16.29 -7.97 8.59
N ASP A 28 -17.37 -7.47 9.16
CA ASP A 28 -17.98 -6.17 8.78
C ASP A 28 -16.96 -5.02 8.75
N LYS A 29 -16.02 -4.98 9.68
CA LYS A 29 -14.94 -3.99 9.72
C LYS A 29 -13.94 -4.08 8.56
N ASN A 30 -13.95 -5.16 7.80
CA ASN A 30 -13.11 -5.40 6.63
C ASN A 30 -13.95 -5.46 5.33
N ASP A 31 -15.27 -5.31 5.45
CA ASP A 31 -16.15 -5.28 4.28
C ASP A 31 -16.11 -3.89 3.64
N ILE A 32 -15.41 -3.80 2.52
CA ILE A 32 -15.31 -2.56 1.74
C ILE A 32 -16.57 -2.44 0.88
N LEU A 33 -17.36 -1.41 1.15
CA LEU A 33 -18.58 -1.11 0.40
C LEU A 33 -18.26 -0.32 -0.87
N ASP A 34 -17.43 0.72 -0.75
CA ASP A 34 -16.99 1.56 -1.86
C ASP A 34 -15.50 1.85 -1.78
N MET A 35 -14.88 2.01 -2.95
CA MET A 35 -13.50 2.47 -3.08
C MET A 35 -13.44 3.63 -4.07
N PHE A 36 -12.71 4.67 -3.69
CA PHE A 36 -12.48 5.86 -4.50
C PHE A 36 -10.99 6.08 -4.66
N MET A 37 -10.58 6.44 -5.86
CA MET A 37 -9.20 6.81 -6.14
C MET A 37 -9.15 7.97 -7.13
N HIS A 38 -8.28 8.93 -6.87
CA HIS A 38 -8.02 10.04 -7.77
C HIS A 38 -6.54 10.40 -7.76
N VAL A 39 -5.96 10.61 -8.93
CA VAL A 39 -4.58 11.05 -9.08
C VAL A 39 -4.58 12.43 -9.73
N ARG A 40 -3.88 13.38 -9.14
CA ARG A 40 -3.78 14.74 -9.64
C ARG A 40 -2.33 15.23 -9.57
N ARG A 41 -1.89 15.87 -10.63
CA ARG A 41 -0.65 16.65 -10.65
C ARG A 41 -0.99 18.15 -10.53
N GLU A 42 -0.22 18.89 -9.74
CA GLU A 42 -0.47 20.33 -9.52
C GLU A 42 -0.17 21.19 -10.75
N GLY A 43 0.76 20.74 -11.59
CA GLY A 43 1.13 21.43 -12.83
C GLY A 43 1.19 20.47 -14.01
N THR A 44 1.94 20.85 -15.04
CA THR A 44 1.98 20.14 -16.33
C THR A 44 3.30 19.38 -16.56
N THR A 45 4.24 19.48 -15.63
CA THR A 45 5.56 18.85 -15.75
C THR A 45 5.72 17.72 -14.74
N THR A 46 6.66 16.81 -15.00
CA THR A 46 6.98 15.72 -14.09
C THR A 46 7.65 16.18 -12.79
N ALA A 47 8.10 17.43 -12.71
CA ALA A 47 8.67 18.04 -11.51
C ALA A 47 7.59 18.57 -10.55
N ASP A 48 6.36 18.75 -11.04
CA ASP A 48 5.26 19.22 -10.20
C ASP A 48 4.75 18.11 -9.29
N SER A 49 4.29 18.49 -8.09
CA SER A 49 3.78 17.56 -7.08
C SER A 49 2.67 16.68 -7.63
N LEU A 50 2.78 15.38 -7.36
CA LEU A 50 1.78 14.38 -7.68
C LEU A 50 1.05 13.99 -6.40
N TRP A 51 -0.26 14.10 -6.43
CA TRP A 51 -1.14 13.75 -5.33
C TRP A 51 -1.96 12.50 -5.66
N LEU A 52 -1.97 11.57 -4.75
CA LEU A 52 -2.87 10.42 -4.77
C LEU A 52 -3.90 10.59 -3.66
N PHE A 53 -5.17 10.50 -4.02
CA PHE A 53 -6.30 10.52 -3.09
C PHE A 53 -6.93 9.14 -3.11
N GLY A 54 -6.98 8.48 -1.97
CA GLY A 54 -7.65 7.20 -1.78
C GLY A 54 -8.71 7.31 -0.69
N GLY A 55 -9.81 6.61 -0.87
CA GLY A 55 -10.87 6.52 0.12
C GLY A 55 -11.60 5.18 0.02
N VAL A 56 -12.00 4.65 1.14
CA VAL A 56 -12.85 3.46 1.24
C VAL A 56 -13.98 3.71 2.22
N SER A 57 -15.17 3.20 1.93
CA SER A 57 -16.22 3.02 2.91
C SER A 57 -16.29 1.56 3.33
N ILE A 58 -16.56 1.32 4.59
CA ILE A 58 -16.64 -0.02 5.19
C ILE A 58 -17.92 -0.14 6.00
N ASP A 59 -18.41 -1.37 6.15
CA ASP A 59 -19.69 -1.64 6.81
C ASP A 59 -19.65 -1.35 8.33
N ASN A 60 -18.51 -1.57 8.99
CA ASN A 60 -18.39 -1.36 10.44
C ASN A 60 -17.06 -0.70 10.82
N THR A 61 -17.08 0.22 11.79
CA THR A 61 -15.91 0.97 12.26
C THR A 61 -15.36 0.48 13.60
N THR A 62 -15.79 -0.66 14.12
CA THR A 62 -15.37 -1.18 15.41
C THR A 62 -14.01 -1.89 15.35
N GLY A 63 -13.10 -1.54 16.26
CA GLY A 63 -11.79 -2.19 16.41
C GLY A 63 -10.71 -1.69 15.47
N ASN A 64 -9.56 -2.36 15.48
CA ASN A 64 -8.43 -2.01 14.64
C ASN A 64 -8.68 -2.40 13.18
N ARG A 65 -8.21 -1.56 12.27
CA ARG A 65 -8.36 -1.72 10.84
C ARG A 65 -7.06 -1.41 10.13
N TYR A 66 -6.79 -2.17 9.08
CA TYR A 66 -5.62 -2.05 8.24
C TYR A 66 -6.09 -1.80 6.82
N PHE A 67 -5.58 -0.75 6.21
CA PHE A 67 -5.86 -0.41 4.82
C PHE A 67 -4.56 -0.39 4.04
N ASP A 68 -4.52 -1.19 2.98
CA ASP A 68 -3.42 -1.24 2.04
C ASP A 68 -3.92 -0.72 0.70
N PHE A 69 -3.27 0.34 0.20
CA PHE A 69 -3.47 0.84 -1.14
C PHE A 69 -2.28 0.42 -1.99
N GLU A 70 -2.49 -0.61 -2.80
CA GLU A 70 -1.47 -1.13 -3.69
C GLU A 70 -1.61 -0.51 -5.08
N MET A 71 -0.48 -0.04 -5.64
CA MET A 71 -0.39 0.52 -6.98
C MET A 71 0.59 -0.30 -7.79
N TYR A 72 0.10 -0.88 -8.88
CA TYR A 72 0.84 -1.79 -9.74
C TYR A 72 1.25 -1.11 -11.04
N GLN A 73 2.43 -1.45 -11.53
CA GLN A 73 2.91 -1.02 -12.87
C GLN A 73 2.31 -1.87 -14.00
N THR A 74 1.81 -3.05 -13.66
CA THR A 74 1.14 -3.96 -14.61
C THR A 74 -0.23 -4.35 -14.07
N ASP A 75 -1.07 -4.91 -14.93
CA ASP A 75 -2.42 -5.30 -14.55
C ASP A 75 -2.42 -6.41 -13.50
N ILE A 76 -3.33 -6.29 -12.55
CA ILE A 76 -3.81 -7.36 -11.69
C ILE A 76 -5.24 -7.64 -12.10
N TYR A 77 -5.51 -8.87 -12.51
CA TYR A 77 -6.80 -9.28 -13.00
C TYR A 77 -7.41 -10.37 -12.13
N TYR A 78 -8.69 -10.22 -11.81
CA TYR A 78 -9.47 -11.25 -11.14
C TYR A 78 -10.42 -11.92 -12.12
N ASP A 79 -10.21 -13.21 -12.37
CA ASP A 79 -11.12 -14.03 -13.16
C ASP A 79 -12.20 -14.62 -12.29
N LYS A 80 -13.38 -14.02 -12.35
CA LYS A 80 -14.52 -14.41 -11.51
C LYS A 80 -15.02 -15.85 -11.81
N PRO A 81 -15.06 -16.35 -13.07
CA PRO A 81 -15.44 -17.72 -13.33
C PRO A 81 -14.54 -18.76 -12.67
N SER A 82 -13.23 -18.57 -12.71
CA SER A 82 -12.25 -19.49 -12.10
C SER A 82 -11.89 -19.17 -10.67
N LEU A 83 -12.35 -18.03 -10.12
CA LEU A 83 -12.01 -17.52 -8.78
C LEU A 83 -10.50 -17.34 -8.57
N LYS A 84 -9.78 -16.91 -9.61
CA LYS A 84 -8.33 -16.75 -9.60
C LYS A 84 -7.91 -15.33 -9.87
N PHE A 85 -6.81 -14.94 -9.25
CA PHE A 85 -6.09 -13.72 -9.56
C PHE A 85 -4.95 -14.01 -10.53
N TYR A 86 -4.61 -13.02 -11.35
CA TYR A 86 -3.47 -13.01 -12.26
C TYR A 86 -2.72 -11.71 -12.12
N GLY A 87 -1.43 -11.79 -11.79
CA GLY A 87 -0.50 -10.67 -11.82
C GLY A 87 0.46 -10.83 -13.00
N TYR A 88 0.59 -9.79 -13.80
CA TYR A 88 1.37 -9.81 -15.04
C TYR A 88 2.76 -9.20 -14.87
N GLY A 89 3.12 -8.78 -13.68
CA GLY A 89 4.46 -8.28 -13.40
C GLY A 89 5.53 -9.38 -13.52
N PRO A 90 6.74 -9.02 -14.00
CA PRO A 90 7.80 -10.00 -14.30
C PRO A 90 8.47 -10.58 -13.05
N ASP A 91 8.25 -9.98 -11.90
CA ASP A 91 8.97 -10.27 -10.67
C ASP A 91 8.00 -10.85 -9.62
N ASP A 92 7.64 -12.14 -9.75
CA ASP A 92 6.62 -12.81 -8.94
C ASP A 92 5.22 -12.17 -9.05
N GLY A 93 4.81 -11.82 -10.28
CA GLY A 93 3.50 -11.23 -10.57
C GLY A 93 3.42 -9.73 -10.28
N HIS A 94 4.48 -9.14 -9.75
CA HIS A 94 4.69 -7.73 -9.48
C HIS A 94 5.78 -7.15 -10.39
N THR A 95 5.98 -5.83 -10.30
CA THR A 95 7.11 -5.14 -10.93
C THR A 95 8.04 -4.60 -9.86
N SER A 96 9.28 -5.07 -9.84
CA SER A 96 10.25 -4.62 -8.84
C SER A 96 10.91 -3.30 -9.21
N TRP A 97 11.19 -2.48 -8.19
CA TRP A 97 12.08 -1.33 -8.30
C TRP A 97 13.51 -1.80 -8.53
N GLN A 98 14.23 -1.08 -9.36
CA GLN A 98 15.63 -1.37 -9.70
C GLN A 98 16.47 -0.12 -9.52
N PHE A 99 17.71 -0.33 -9.07
CA PHE A 99 18.66 0.74 -8.77
C PHE A 99 19.99 0.47 -9.47
N ASP A 100 20.69 1.53 -9.85
CA ASP A 100 22.09 1.44 -10.29
C ASP A 100 23.04 1.31 -9.08
N ALA A 101 24.33 1.16 -9.36
CA ALA A 101 25.37 1.04 -8.33
C ALA A 101 25.52 2.31 -7.46
N SER A 102 25.05 3.45 -7.93
CA SER A 102 25.03 4.72 -7.21
C SER A 102 23.75 4.96 -6.42
N GLY A 103 22.78 4.02 -6.49
CA GLY A 103 21.49 4.10 -5.80
C GLY A 103 20.44 4.94 -6.52
N ASN A 104 20.66 5.32 -7.78
CA ASN A 104 19.63 5.98 -8.57
C ASN A 104 18.61 4.99 -9.06
N ILE A 105 17.36 5.44 -9.18
CA ILE A 105 16.25 4.62 -9.66
C ILE A 105 16.40 4.39 -11.17
N LEU A 106 16.56 3.14 -11.58
CA LEU A 106 16.55 2.71 -12.98
C LEU A 106 15.15 2.37 -13.46
N ARG A 107 14.34 1.76 -12.59
CA ARG A 107 12.95 1.39 -12.86
C ARG A 107 12.13 1.60 -11.60
N ALA A 108 11.05 2.35 -11.70
CA ALA A 108 10.01 2.37 -10.69
C ALA A 108 9.13 1.12 -10.82
N GLY A 109 8.79 0.53 -9.70
CA GLY A 109 7.95 -0.66 -9.60
C GLY A 109 6.71 -0.41 -8.76
N ASP A 110 6.14 -1.49 -8.25
CA ASP A 110 4.93 -1.46 -7.45
C ASP A 110 5.19 -0.83 -6.08
N ILE A 111 4.18 -0.15 -5.55
CA ILE A 111 4.22 0.50 -4.24
C ILE A 111 2.95 0.17 -3.47
N ILE A 112 3.08 0.00 -2.15
CA ILE A 112 1.97 -0.14 -1.23
C ILE A 112 2.05 0.94 -0.16
N LEU A 113 0.91 1.57 0.12
CA LEU A 113 0.73 2.49 1.23
C LEU A 113 -0.17 1.82 2.25
N THR A 114 0.37 1.54 3.43
CA THR A 114 -0.34 0.91 4.55
C THR A 114 -0.72 1.96 5.57
N ALA A 115 -1.99 1.96 5.99
CA ALA A 115 -2.47 2.78 7.09
C ALA A 115 -3.19 1.90 8.13
N GLU A 116 -2.79 2.01 9.39
CA GLU A 116 -3.43 1.32 10.50
C GLU A 116 -4.19 2.32 11.37
N TYR A 117 -5.44 2.00 11.66
CA TYR A 117 -6.28 2.75 12.58
C TYR A 117 -6.59 1.91 13.82
N GLY A 118 -6.15 2.39 14.97
CA GLY A 118 -6.56 1.89 16.27
C GLY A 118 -7.87 2.57 16.68
N SER A 119 -9.01 1.93 16.47
CA SER A 119 -10.33 2.54 16.64
C SER A 119 -10.52 3.77 15.73
N SER A 120 -10.48 4.99 16.26
CA SER A 120 -10.64 6.23 15.51
C SER A 120 -9.33 6.98 15.26
N ASN A 121 -8.20 6.45 15.72
CA ASN A 121 -6.90 7.12 15.62
C ASN A 121 -6.02 6.41 14.60
N LEU A 122 -5.39 7.18 13.71
CA LEU A 122 -4.29 6.67 12.89
C LEU A 122 -3.12 6.33 13.81
N SER A 123 -2.74 5.06 13.86
CA SER A 123 -1.68 4.55 14.71
C SER A 123 -0.37 4.32 13.96
N PHE A 124 -0.46 4.03 12.67
CA PHE A 124 0.69 3.70 11.86
C PHE A 124 0.45 4.04 10.39
N ILE A 125 1.51 4.45 9.70
CA ILE A 125 1.56 4.54 8.25
C ILE A 125 2.94 4.17 7.74
N GLU A 126 3.00 3.42 6.66
CA GLU A 126 4.24 3.04 5.99
C GLU A 126 4.05 3.02 4.47
N ALA A 127 5.07 3.44 3.75
CA ALA A 127 5.22 3.17 2.33
C ALA A 127 6.22 2.03 2.13
N ARG A 128 5.88 1.06 1.29
CA ARG A 128 6.75 -0.07 0.93
C ARG A 128 6.79 -0.23 -0.58
N ILE A 129 7.91 -0.67 -1.12
CA ILE A 129 8.12 -0.89 -2.55
C ILE A 129 8.51 -2.33 -2.83
N TRP A 130 8.01 -2.88 -3.93
CA TRP A 130 8.36 -4.23 -4.35
C TRP A 130 9.79 -4.29 -4.87
N VAL A 131 10.61 -5.14 -4.29
CA VAL A 131 12.03 -5.27 -4.64
C VAL A 131 12.49 -6.73 -4.59
N HIS A 132 13.54 -7.04 -5.33
CA HIS A 132 14.35 -8.23 -5.04
C HIS A 132 15.15 -7.96 -3.76
N LYS A 133 15.27 -8.94 -2.86
CA LYS A 133 15.94 -8.79 -1.55
C LYS A 133 17.36 -8.26 -1.65
N ASN A 134 18.09 -8.52 -2.74
CA ASN A 134 19.44 -7.99 -2.94
C ASN A 134 19.45 -6.46 -3.09
N ALA A 135 18.34 -5.83 -3.45
CA ALA A 135 18.23 -4.38 -3.51
C ALA A 135 18.44 -3.73 -2.12
N LEU A 136 18.16 -4.45 -1.04
CA LEU A 136 18.39 -3.97 0.33
C LEU A 136 19.87 -3.74 0.65
N LEU A 137 20.78 -4.30 -0.14
CA LEU A 137 22.22 -4.04 -0.02
C LEU A 137 22.64 -2.71 -0.67
N SER A 138 21.78 -2.11 -1.48
CA SER A 138 22.03 -0.81 -2.09
C SER A 138 21.67 0.33 -1.14
N THR A 139 22.19 1.53 -1.44
CA THR A 139 21.86 2.76 -0.75
C THR A 139 21.10 3.70 -1.69
N PRO A 140 19.76 3.63 -1.77
CA PRO A 140 18.99 4.48 -2.65
C PRO A 140 19.22 5.97 -2.38
N THR A 141 19.22 6.80 -3.44
CA THR A 141 19.45 8.24 -3.30
C THR A 141 18.23 8.97 -2.74
N ALA A 142 17.02 8.50 -3.05
CA ALA A 142 15.76 9.17 -2.72
C ALA A 142 15.20 8.81 -1.31
N PHE A 143 15.57 7.66 -0.75
CA PHE A 143 15.03 7.16 0.52
C PHE A 143 16.04 6.28 1.25
N ASN A 144 15.75 5.96 2.51
CA ASN A 144 16.42 4.93 3.29
C ASN A 144 15.50 3.72 3.43
N TRP A 145 16.07 2.53 3.54
CA TRP A 145 15.32 1.35 3.94
C TRP A 145 14.87 1.48 5.40
N SER A 146 13.61 1.16 5.69
CA SER A 146 13.10 1.16 7.08
C SER A 146 13.57 -0.05 7.88
N GLY A 147 14.03 -1.09 7.19
CA GLY A 147 14.41 -2.38 7.77
C GLY A 147 13.31 -3.44 7.69
N SER A 148 12.09 -3.07 7.30
CA SER A 148 11.02 -4.06 7.05
C SER A 148 11.17 -4.69 5.67
N PHE A 149 10.89 -6.00 5.58
CA PHE A 149 10.78 -6.73 4.32
C PHE A 149 9.71 -7.81 4.47
N ASP A 150 8.68 -7.73 3.66
CA ASP A 150 7.54 -8.63 3.66
C ASP A 150 7.50 -9.40 2.33
N GLY A 151 7.96 -10.64 2.36
CA GLY A 151 7.90 -11.59 1.26
C GLY A 151 7.00 -12.77 1.62
N ALA A 152 6.69 -13.62 0.65
CA ALA A 152 5.86 -14.81 0.84
C ALA A 152 6.40 -15.79 1.91
N SER A 153 7.69 -15.72 2.19
CA SER A 153 8.37 -16.49 3.24
C SER A 153 9.69 -15.82 3.61
N ALA A 154 10.33 -16.27 4.68
CA ALA A 154 11.66 -15.79 5.09
C ALA A 154 12.75 -16.01 4.02
N SER A 155 12.55 -16.95 3.10
CA SER A 155 13.47 -17.24 1.99
C SER A 155 13.05 -16.59 0.67
N ALA A 156 11.99 -15.77 0.64
CA ALA A 156 11.51 -15.13 -0.57
C ALA A 156 12.60 -14.25 -1.21
N ASN A 157 12.67 -14.29 -2.54
CA ASN A 157 13.58 -13.43 -3.29
C ASN A 157 13.00 -12.04 -3.52
N TYR A 158 11.67 -11.92 -3.59
CA TYR A 158 10.94 -10.68 -3.78
C TYR A 158 10.01 -10.42 -2.61
N GLY A 159 9.74 -9.14 -2.37
CA GLY A 159 8.81 -8.69 -1.33
C GLY A 159 8.72 -7.19 -1.27
N TYR A 160 7.81 -6.71 -0.42
CA TYR A 160 7.67 -5.30 -0.11
C TYR A 160 8.67 -4.88 0.97
N ALA A 161 9.56 -3.95 0.63
CA ALA A 161 10.51 -3.35 1.56
C ALA A 161 10.04 -1.96 1.98
N GLY A 162 10.07 -1.69 3.26
CA GLY A 162 9.70 -0.39 3.82
C GLY A 162 10.71 0.69 3.44
N ILE A 163 10.22 1.87 3.13
CA ILE A 163 11.03 3.04 2.77
C ILE A 163 10.72 4.24 3.67
N VAL A 164 11.77 5.02 3.93
CA VAL A 164 11.69 6.33 4.60
C VAL A 164 12.27 7.38 3.64
N PRO A 165 11.44 8.24 3.03
CA PRO A 165 11.90 9.28 2.12
C PRO A 165 12.96 10.18 2.78
N LYS A 166 14.01 10.54 2.05
CA LYS A 166 15.04 11.49 2.51
C LYS A 166 14.55 12.93 2.42
N THR A 167 13.61 13.20 1.52
CA THR A 167 12.92 14.49 1.44
C THR A 167 11.55 14.35 2.11
N ALA A 168 11.22 15.28 2.97
CA ALA A 168 9.92 15.28 3.66
C ALA A 168 8.77 15.35 2.64
N GLY A 169 7.81 14.47 2.80
CA GLY A 169 6.55 14.47 2.07
C GLY A 169 5.39 14.60 3.06
N ASN A 170 4.27 15.13 2.59
CA ASN A 170 3.06 15.23 3.38
C ASN A 170 2.12 14.09 3.08
N PHE A 171 1.58 13.51 4.12
CA PHE A 171 0.48 12.57 4.05
C PHE A 171 -0.70 13.15 4.84
N TYR A 172 -1.88 13.07 4.27
CA TYR A 172 -3.11 13.53 4.89
C TYR A 172 -4.05 12.35 5.07
N SER A 173 -4.54 12.14 6.27
CA SER A 173 -5.49 11.09 6.57
C SER A 173 -6.67 11.65 7.36
N GLY A 174 -7.84 11.14 7.09
CA GLY A 174 -9.06 11.48 7.82
C GLY A 174 -10.00 10.29 7.87
N LEU A 175 -10.82 10.29 8.90
CA LEU A 175 -11.82 9.27 9.16
C LEU A 175 -13.16 9.94 9.43
N GLN A 176 -14.21 9.50 8.75
CA GLN A 176 -15.59 9.88 9.05
C GLN A 176 -16.28 8.74 9.80
N SER A 177 -16.86 9.04 10.96
CA SER A 177 -17.63 8.07 11.73
C SER A 177 -19.05 7.88 11.17
N SER A 178 -19.71 6.77 11.56
CA SER A 178 -21.05 6.39 11.10
C SER A 178 -22.15 7.40 11.43
N ASN A 179 -21.92 8.31 12.37
CA ASN A 179 -22.86 9.38 12.73
C ASN A 179 -22.54 10.72 12.07
N GLY A 180 -21.75 10.70 11.01
CA GLY A 180 -21.45 11.88 10.19
C GLY A 180 -20.41 12.84 10.78
N THR A 181 -19.79 12.50 11.91
CA THR A 181 -18.72 13.29 12.49
C THR A 181 -17.42 13.05 11.73
N TRP A 182 -16.83 14.12 11.20
CA TRP A 182 -15.53 14.07 10.55
C TRP A 182 -14.40 14.19 11.59
N ALA A 183 -13.50 13.22 11.59
CA ALA A 183 -12.31 13.21 12.44
C ALA A 183 -11.05 13.25 11.57
N GLY A 184 -10.62 14.39 11.17
CA GLY A 184 -9.50 14.63 10.26
C GLY A 184 -9.82 15.77 9.31
N PRO A 185 -8.95 16.07 8.31
CA PRO A 185 -7.73 15.34 7.96
C PRO A 185 -6.59 15.52 8.96
N PHE A 186 -5.76 14.50 9.06
CA PHE A 186 -4.52 14.54 9.82
C PHE A 186 -3.35 14.64 8.85
N SER A 187 -2.42 15.54 9.11
CA SER A 187 -1.18 15.64 8.33
C SER A 187 -0.11 14.77 8.95
N LEU A 188 0.54 13.96 8.14
CA LEU A 188 1.69 13.15 8.50
C LEU A 188 2.90 13.58 7.70
N VAL A 189 4.03 13.75 8.37
CA VAL A 189 5.31 13.85 7.70
C VAL A 189 5.91 12.45 7.64
N LEU A 190 5.99 11.85 6.45
CA LEU A 190 6.52 10.51 6.26
C LEU A 190 8.00 10.39 6.64
N GLN A 191 8.73 11.49 6.63
CA GLN A 191 10.09 11.53 7.14
C GLN A 191 10.07 11.47 8.67
N ASN A 192 10.69 10.45 9.26
CA ASN A 192 10.81 10.21 10.70
C ASN A 192 9.55 9.67 11.41
N ASN A 193 8.56 9.16 10.71
CA ASN A 193 7.32 8.60 11.30
C ASN A 193 6.65 9.52 12.33
N ALA A 194 6.85 10.83 12.23
CA ALA A 194 6.26 11.79 13.14
C ALA A 194 4.83 12.11 12.71
N LEU A 195 3.88 11.87 13.59
CA LEU A 195 2.51 12.35 13.47
C LEU A 195 2.49 13.85 13.74
N ALA A 196 2.20 14.66 12.72
CA ALA A 196 1.89 16.06 12.89
C ALA A 196 0.38 16.27 12.68
N THR A 197 -0.32 16.63 13.74
CA THR A 197 -1.70 17.10 13.66
C THR A 197 -1.68 18.59 13.42
N THR A 198 -2.26 19.05 12.30
CA THR A 198 -2.23 20.46 11.90
C THR A 198 -3.60 21.14 11.97
N TYR A 199 -4.58 20.54 12.64
CA TYR A 199 -5.93 21.12 12.74
C TYR A 199 -6.44 21.14 14.16
#